data_d8776cd006d2bbe97f9ba061f3055d68
#
_entry.id   d8776cd006d2bbe97f9ba061f3055d68
#
_cell.length_a   1.000
_cell.length_b   1.000
_cell.length_c   1.000
_cell.angle_alpha   90.00
_cell.angle_beta   90.00
_cell.angle_gamma   90.00
#
_symmetry.space_group_name_H-M   'P 1'
#
loop_
_entity.id
_entity.type
_entity.pdbx_description
1 polymer ?
#
loop_
_entity_poly.entity_id
_entity_poly.type
_entity_poly.pdbx_seq_one_letter_code
_entity_poly.pdbx_strand_id
1 'polypeptide(L)'
;MISRRTTAGAMAVLLTASLVVGCSAATSSDAQPSPPGTSPIATPESTTAASTIEVAVDAAALQHIHNLGLEGDTLLIGSHQGLYRQPPGQSPERVGDPFDVMGLTTAGDRWLASGHPGAEMNAPPDLGLLESNDKGQSWTEVSLSGQADFHRLTASGDTVLGVNSGDGQLWRSTDGGKNWNTAGAGPFDVALDPNNPQRAIATTQNGPTASPDGGSTWKPLPDAPLIALIAWTSASVWGVTPDGNVYASSNAGQTWRETGKVTGSPSALTASPSHVNVLSGDTIWESLDQGATFAPRVSGIPGH
;
A
#
# COMPACT_ATOMS: atom_id res chain seq x y z
N MET A 1 -28.88 49.13 -27.80
CA MET A 1 -27.82 50.11 -28.18
C MET A 1 -26.51 49.38 -27.98
N ILE A 2 -25.92 48.88 -29.04
CA ILE A 2 -24.70 49.36 -29.70
C ILE A 2 -23.49 49.22 -28.74
N SER A 3 -22.42 48.46 -29.00
CA SER A 3 -21.65 48.23 -30.21
C SER A 3 -20.64 47.06 -30.03
N ARG A 4 -20.46 46.33 -31.11
CA ARG A 4 -19.37 45.40 -31.39
C ARG A 4 -18.00 46.08 -31.43
N ARG A 5 -16.91 45.37 -31.17
CA ARG A 5 -15.73 45.38 -32.03
C ARG A 5 -14.87 44.12 -31.87
N THR A 6 -14.75 43.41 -32.97
CA THR A 6 -13.78 42.40 -33.36
C THR A 6 -12.44 43.04 -33.71
N THR A 7 -11.32 42.35 -33.42
CA THR A 7 -10.10 42.45 -34.26
C THR A 7 -9.40 41.08 -34.28
N ALA A 8 -9.28 40.59 -35.51
CA ALA A 8 -8.44 39.46 -35.90
C ALA A 8 -7.03 39.99 -36.24
N GLY A 9 -6.03 39.17 -36.03
CA GLY A 9 -4.67 39.37 -36.48
C GLY A 9 -4.01 38.05 -36.82
N ALA A 10 -3.76 37.83 -38.09
CA ALA A 10 -3.14 36.64 -38.66
C ALA A 10 -1.70 36.94 -39.09
N MET A 11 -0.98 35.86 -39.46
CA MET A 11 0.29 35.78 -40.21
C MET A 11 1.57 35.86 -39.37
N ALA A 12 2.60 35.04 -39.61
CA ALA A 12 3.12 34.47 -40.85
C ALA A 12 4.03 33.24 -40.62
N VAL A 13 4.03 32.38 -41.61
CA VAL A 13 4.91 31.26 -41.89
C VAL A 13 6.29 31.75 -42.36
N LEU A 14 7.36 31.08 -41.97
CA LEU A 14 8.63 31.11 -42.68
C LEU A 14 9.30 29.73 -42.68
N LEU A 15 9.26 29.09 -43.84
CA LEU A 15 10.12 27.97 -44.28
C LEU A 15 11.50 28.53 -44.68
N THR A 16 12.57 27.83 -44.31
CA THR A 16 13.81 27.86 -45.08
C THR A 16 14.42 26.46 -45.17
N ALA A 17 14.42 25.92 -46.35
CA ALA A 17 15.19 24.76 -46.78
C ALA A 17 16.58 25.21 -47.25
N SER A 18 17.60 24.42 -46.96
CA SER A 18 18.88 24.49 -47.67
C SER A 18 19.46 23.13 -47.88
N LEU A 19 19.49 22.71 -49.14
CA LEU A 19 20.30 21.62 -49.69
C LEU A 19 21.74 22.13 -49.85
N VAL A 20 22.75 21.23 -49.63
CA VAL A 20 23.98 21.23 -50.39
C VAL A 20 24.51 19.79 -50.58
N VAL A 21 24.77 19.50 -51.84
CA VAL A 21 25.32 18.33 -52.49
C VAL A 21 26.86 18.40 -52.46
N GLY A 22 27.52 17.24 -52.48
CA GLY A 22 28.94 17.17 -52.77
C GLY A 22 29.49 15.73 -52.81
N CYS A 23 29.61 15.19 -54.04
CA CYS A 23 30.33 13.97 -54.39
C CYS A 23 31.85 14.10 -54.26
N SER A 24 32.58 13.04 -53.97
CA SER A 24 33.48 12.41 -54.98
C SER A 24 34.29 11.25 -54.40
N ALA A 25 34.43 10.25 -55.21
CA ALA A 25 35.14 9.00 -54.99
C ALA A 25 36.68 9.16 -55.20
N ALA A 26 37.45 8.28 -54.56
CA ALA A 26 38.73 7.79 -55.03
C ALA A 26 39.03 6.39 -54.46
N THR A 27 39.28 5.50 -55.39
CA THR A 27 39.71 4.11 -55.21
C THR A 27 41.20 4.03 -54.95
N SER A 28 41.66 3.14 -54.08
CA SER A 28 42.89 2.39 -54.22
C SER A 28 42.93 1.15 -53.33
N SER A 29 43.42 0.11 -53.93
CA SER A 29 43.49 -1.30 -53.53
C SER A 29 44.57 -1.63 -52.50
N ASP A 30 44.41 -2.84 -51.99
CA ASP A 30 45.40 -3.79 -51.45
C ASP A 30 45.88 -3.65 -50.01
N ALA A 31 45.51 -4.62 -49.28
CA ALA A 31 46.29 -5.59 -48.50
C ALA A 31 45.46 -6.11 -47.30
N GLN A 32 45.17 -7.40 -47.34
CA GLN A 32 44.52 -8.15 -46.31
C GLN A 32 45.56 -8.69 -45.31
N PRO A 33 45.48 -8.38 -44.03
CA PRO A 33 46.03 -9.24 -42.96
C PRO A 33 44.91 -10.00 -42.26
N SER A 34 45.22 -11.24 -41.93
CA SER A 34 44.38 -12.21 -41.22
C SER A 34 43.78 -11.72 -39.89
N PRO A 35 42.61 -12.21 -39.50
CA PRO A 35 41.93 -11.75 -38.29
C PRO A 35 42.66 -12.29 -37.04
N PRO A 36 42.81 -11.45 -36.00
CA PRO A 36 43.14 -11.92 -34.67
C PRO A 36 41.90 -12.56 -34.02
N GLY A 37 42.16 -13.63 -33.25
CA GLY A 37 41.15 -14.48 -32.64
C GLY A 37 40.12 -13.71 -31.82
N THR A 38 38.87 -14.07 -32.02
CA THR A 38 37.72 -13.67 -31.20
C THR A 38 37.86 -14.25 -29.80
N SER A 39 38.21 -13.45 -28.83
CA SER A 39 37.91 -13.74 -27.44
C SER A 39 36.40 -13.75 -27.25
N PRO A 40 35.83 -14.69 -26.52
CA PRO A 40 34.39 -14.69 -26.25
C PRO A 40 34.04 -13.44 -25.44
N ILE A 41 33.12 -12.66 -25.97
CA ILE A 41 32.44 -11.59 -25.22
C ILE A 41 31.75 -12.28 -24.05
N ALA A 42 32.15 -11.95 -22.83
CA ALA A 42 31.45 -12.36 -21.64
C ALA A 42 30.02 -11.80 -21.71
N THR A 43 29.06 -12.69 -21.79
CA THR A 43 27.65 -12.37 -21.58
C THR A 43 27.55 -11.70 -20.21
N PRO A 44 26.83 -10.54 -20.05
CA PRO A 44 26.63 -10.00 -18.75
C PRO A 44 25.85 -11.04 -17.92
N GLU A 45 26.44 -11.45 -16.82
CA GLU A 45 25.78 -12.28 -15.84
C GLU A 45 24.47 -11.60 -15.47
N SER A 46 23.40 -12.35 -15.66
CA SER A 46 22.06 -12.02 -15.20
C SER A 46 22.19 -11.66 -13.72
N THR A 47 21.89 -10.42 -13.40
CA THR A 47 21.79 -9.96 -12.01
C THR A 47 20.78 -10.87 -11.32
N THR A 48 21.28 -11.74 -10.46
CA THR A 48 20.46 -12.62 -9.63
C THR A 48 19.50 -11.73 -8.86
N ALA A 49 18.21 -11.83 -9.14
CA ALA A 49 17.17 -11.27 -8.30
C ALA A 49 17.48 -11.73 -6.87
N ALA A 50 17.52 -10.79 -5.93
CA ALA A 50 17.73 -11.10 -4.54
C ALA A 50 16.66 -12.11 -4.15
N SER A 51 17.07 -13.34 -3.88
CA SER A 51 16.18 -14.41 -3.44
C SER A 51 15.64 -14.00 -2.08
N THR A 52 14.39 -13.60 -2.02
CA THR A 52 13.68 -13.46 -0.73
C THR A 52 13.74 -14.81 -0.05
N ILE A 53 14.28 -14.87 1.15
CA ILE A 53 14.35 -16.10 1.93
C ILE A 53 12.92 -16.30 2.46
N GLU A 54 12.22 -17.29 1.92
CA GLU A 54 10.94 -17.75 2.46
C GLU A 54 11.17 -18.27 3.89
N VAL A 55 10.42 -17.73 4.84
CA VAL A 55 10.48 -18.16 6.24
C VAL A 55 9.27 -19.03 6.53
N ALA A 56 9.51 -20.30 6.82
CA ALA A 56 8.47 -21.20 7.34
C ALA A 56 8.10 -20.77 8.76
N VAL A 57 6.81 -20.58 9.02
CA VAL A 57 6.29 -20.21 10.34
C VAL A 57 5.80 -21.40 11.12
N ASP A 58 5.92 -21.32 12.44
CA ASP A 58 5.14 -22.18 13.34
C ASP A 58 3.65 -21.87 13.12
N ALA A 59 2.95 -22.85 12.58
CA ALA A 59 1.55 -22.76 12.19
C ALA A 59 0.61 -22.29 13.32
N ALA A 60 0.98 -22.50 14.59
CA ALA A 60 0.19 -22.06 15.74
C ALA A 60 0.34 -20.56 16.05
N ALA A 61 1.41 -19.92 15.60
CA ALA A 61 1.75 -18.55 15.99
C ALA A 61 1.01 -17.47 15.21
N LEU A 62 0.59 -17.72 13.96
CA LEU A 62 -0.01 -16.72 13.06
C LEU A 62 -1.42 -17.11 12.59
N GLN A 63 -2.26 -17.64 13.49
CA GLN A 63 -3.65 -17.95 13.15
C GLN A 63 -4.46 -16.67 12.99
N HIS A 64 -5.28 -16.63 11.92
CA HIS A 64 -6.20 -15.52 11.64
C HIS A 64 -5.53 -14.14 11.66
N ILE A 65 -4.74 -13.87 10.61
CA ILE A 65 -4.15 -12.56 10.41
C ILE A 65 -5.25 -11.60 9.95
N HIS A 66 -5.40 -10.47 10.61
CA HIS A 66 -6.41 -9.46 10.31
C HIS A 66 -5.85 -8.31 9.48
N ASN A 67 -4.59 -7.95 9.72
CA ASN A 67 -3.96 -6.84 9.02
C ASN A 67 -2.43 -6.96 8.98
N LEU A 68 -1.86 -6.18 8.06
CA LEU A 68 -0.44 -6.03 7.87
C LEU A 68 -0.04 -4.56 8.03
N GLY A 69 1.17 -4.32 8.54
CA GLY A 69 1.82 -3.03 8.59
C GLY A 69 3.29 -3.13 8.23
N LEU A 70 3.96 -2.00 8.09
CA LEU A 70 5.42 -1.93 7.87
C LEU A 70 6.05 -0.91 8.79
N GLU A 71 7.20 -1.27 9.36
CA GLU A 71 8.16 -0.38 9.99
C GLU A 71 9.50 -0.52 9.26
N GLY A 72 9.80 0.43 8.36
CA GLY A 72 10.90 0.25 7.41
C GLY A 72 10.67 -1.01 6.57
N ASP A 73 11.61 -1.96 6.66
CA ASP A 73 11.55 -3.25 5.96
C ASP A 73 10.96 -4.37 6.85
N THR A 74 10.69 -4.08 8.12
CA THR A 74 10.09 -5.03 9.06
C THR A 74 8.59 -5.10 8.85
N LEU A 75 8.08 -6.28 8.56
CA LEU A 75 6.66 -6.54 8.45
C LEU A 75 6.03 -6.62 9.85
N LEU A 76 4.89 -5.99 10.02
CA LEU A 76 4.04 -6.06 11.20
C LEU A 76 2.82 -6.90 10.84
N ILE A 77 2.47 -7.85 11.71
CA ILE A 77 1.39 -8.80 11.48
C ILE A 77 0.47 -8.76 12.69
N GLY A 78 -0.74 -8.24 12.50
CA GLY A 78 -1.80 -8.27 13.51
C GLY A 78 -2.63 -9.54 13.37
N SER A 79 -2.75 -10.30 14.46
CA SER A 79 -3.43 -11.59 14.47
C SER A 79 -4.20 -11.81 15.78
N HIS A 80 -5.02 -12.88 15.86
CA HIS A 80 -5.67 -13.31 17.10
C HIS A 80 -4.70 -13.56 18.26
N GLN A 81 -3.43 -13.89 17.96
CA GLN A 81 -2.43 -14.23 18.97
C GLN A 81 -1.56 -13.06 19.41
N GLY A 82 -1.80 -11.88 18.84
CA GLY A 82 -1.07 -10.66 19.14
C GLY A 82 -0.46 -9.98 17.92
N LEU A 83 0.38 -8.99 18.19
CA LEU A 83 1.21 -8.33 17.21
C LEU A 83 2.52 -9.09 17.04
N TYR A 84 2.90 -9.34 15.78
CA TYR A 84 4.19 -9.93 15.44
C TYR A 84 5.01 -8.97 14.58
N ARG A 85 6.33 -9.01 14.77
CA ARG A 85 7.31 -8.35 13.91
C ARG A 85 8.11 -9.41 13.17
N GLN A 86 8.27 -9.22 11.87
CA GLN A 86 9.02 -10.12 11.00
C GLN A 86 10.06 -9.29 10.21
N PRO A 87 11.31 -9.15 10.71
CA PRO A 87 12.41 -8.60 9.94
C PRO A 87 12.70 -9.46 8.70
N PRO A 88 13.25 -8.90 7.61
CA PRO A 88 13.56 -9.67 6.41
C PRO A 88 14.41 -10.92 6.71
N GLY A 89 13.97 -12.08 6.21
CA GLY A 89 14.67 -13.35 6.38
C GLY A 89 14.67 -13.95 7.79
N GLN A 90 13.88 -13.41 8.71
CA GLN A 90 13.74 -13.93 10.08
C GLN A 90 12.32 -14.44 10.32
N SER A 91 12.17 -15.34 11.30
CA SER A 91 10.85 -15.78 11.75
C SER A 91 10.09 -14.63 12.42
N PRO A 92 8.75 -14.60 12.31
CA PRO A 92 7.93 -13.68 13.07
C PRO A 92 8.10 -13.85 14.58
N GLU A 93 8.30 -12.78 15.30
CA GLU A 93 8.38 -12.77 16.75
C GLU A 93 7.28 -11.88 17.33
N ARG A 94 6.60 -12.36 18.37
CA ARG A 94 5.55 -11.61 19.04
C ARG A 94 6.13 -10.43 19.81
N VAL A 95 5.40 -9.33 19.81
CA VAL A 95 5.76 -8.09 20.50
C VAL A 95 4.69 -7.75 21.52
N GLY A 96 5.13 -7.43 22.74
CA GLY A 96 4.25 -7.03 23.84
C GLY A 96 3.31 -8.15 24.33
N ASP A 97 2.33 -7.75 25.14
CA ASP A 97 1.32 -8.65 25.66
C ASP A 97 0.35 -9.09 24.57
N PRO A 98 -0.11 -10.36 24.58
CA PRO A 98 -1.01 -10.87 23.57
C PRO A 98 -2.42 -10.27 23.75
N PHE A 99 -2.97 -9.75 22.64
CA PHE A 99 -4.38 -9.45 22.47
C PHE A 99 -4.75 -9.68 21.00
N ASP A 100 -6.03 -9.80 20.70
CA ASP A 100 -6.48 -9.97 19.32
C ASP A 100 -6.40 -8.64 18.57
N VAL A 101 -5.44 -8.51 17.65
CA VAL A 101 -5.16 -7.26 16.92
C VAL A 101 -6.00 -7.18 15.65
N MET A 102 -7.24 -6.66 15.77
CA MET A 102 -8.20 -6.56 14.67
C MET A 102 -7.89 -5.39 13.73
N GLY A 103 -7.45 -4.25 14.25
CA GLY A 103 -7.01 -3.08 13.50
C GLY A 103 -5.61 -2.65 13.90
N LEU A 104 -4.80 -2.24 12.92
CA LEU A 104 -3.43 -1.75 13.15
C LEU A 104 -3.08 -0.68 12.11
N THR A 105 -2.49 0.43 12.55
CA THR A 105 -1.88 1.42 11.67
C THR A 105 -0.69 2.07 12.33
N THR A 106 0.29 2.49 11.53
CA THR A 106 1.46 3.22 11.99
C THR A 106 1.45 4.65 11.43
N ALA A 107 1.61 5.64 12.28
CA ALA A 107 1.70 7.05 11.92
C ALA A 107 3.00 7.65 12.51
N GLY A 108 4.11 7.43 11.84
CA GLY A 108 5.45 7.71 12.38
C GLY A 108 5.78 6.80 13.57
N ASP A 109 6.21 7.39 14.68
CA ASP A 109 6.54 6.64 15.90
C ASP A 109 5.28 6.24 16.70
N ARG A 110 4.12 6.78 16.35
CA ARG A 110 2.84 6.49 16.98
C ARG A 110 2.15 5.34 16.27
N TRP A 111 1.90 4.24 16.97
CA TRP A 111 1.14 3.12 16.45
C TRP A 111 -0.24 3.08 17.10
N LEU A 112 -1.25 2.79 16.33
CA LEU A 112 -2.62 2.65 16.78
C LEU A 112 -3.13 1.24 16.48
N ALA A 113 -3.86 0.68 17.44
CA ALA A 113 -4.48 -0.63 17.30
C ALA A 113 -5.91 -0.63 17.89
N SER A 114 -6.66 -1.65 17.53
CA SER A 114 -7.97 -1.97 18.08
C SER A 114 -8.15 -3.49 18.08
N GLY A 115 -9.09 -3.99 18.86
CA GLY A 115 -9.42 -5.41 18.88
C GLY A 115 -9.98 -5.88 20.22
N HIS A 116 -9.67 -7.14 20.57
CA HIS A 116 -10.25 -7.79 21.74
C HIS A 116 -9.17 -8.17 22.78
N PRO A 117 -9.51 -8.20 24.07
CA PRO A 117 -8.53 -8.47 25.12
C PRO A 117 -7.98 -9.90 25.03
N GLY A 118 -6.69 -10.04 25.31
CA GLY A 118 -6.09 -11.34 25.56
C GLY A 118 -6.58 -11.97 26.86
N ALA A 119 -6.33 -13.26 27.03
CA ALA A 119 -6.85 -14.05 28.15
C ALA A 119 -6.47 -13.50 29.54
N GLU A 120 -5.30 -12.85 29.65
CA GLU A 120 -4.80 -12.27 30.90
C GLU A 120 -5.20 -10.79 31.10
N MET A 121 -5.86 -10.17 30.12
CA MET A 121 -6.26 -8.78 30.18
C MET A 121 -7.62 -8.64 30.90
N ASN A 122 -7.66 -7.84 31.96
CA ASN A 122 -8.93 -7.46 32.60
C ASN A 122 -9.47 -6.18 31.95
N ALA A 123 -10.10 -6.32 30.76
CA ALA A 123 -10.60 -5.24 29.93
C ALA A 123 -11.99 -5.60 29.36
N PRO A 124 -12.76 -4.60 28.87
CA PRO A 124 -14.00 -4.86 28.12
C PRO A 124 -13.73 -5.69 26.86
N PRO A 125 -14.77 -6.36 26.29
CA PRO A 125 -14.62 -7.21 25.10
C PRO A 125 -14.09 -6.45 23.89
N ASP A 126 -14.40 -5.16 23.75
CA ASP A 126 -13.89 -4.29 22.71
C ASP A 126 -12.90 -3.30 23.33
N LEU A 127 -11.65 -3.31 22.88
CA LEU A 127 -10.59 -2.48 23.46
C LEU A 127 -10.68 -1.00 23.04
N GLY A 128 -11.52 -0.67 22.08
CA GLY A 128 -11.57 0.67 21.51
C GLY A 128 -10.30 1.00 20.72
N LEU A 129 -9.84 2.24 20.84
CA LEU A 129 -8.58 2.67 20.27
C LEU A 129 -7.46 2.60 21.30
N LEU A 130 -6.42 1.87 20.95
CA LEU A 130 -5.16 1.75 21.70
C LEU A 130 -4.05 2.51 20.98
N GLU A 131 -3.09 3.04 21.76
CA GLU A 131 -1.88 3.68 21.26
C GLU A 131 -0.62 3.05 21.86
N SER A 132 0.39 2.85 21.04
CA SER A 132 1.76 2.51 21.45
C SER A 132 2.73 3.55 20.93
N ASN A 133 3.66 3.97 21.81
CA ASN A 133 4.78 4.87 21.50
C ASN A 133 6.14 4.15 21.66
N ASP A 134 6.12 2.84 21.85
CA ASP A 134 7.28 1.97 22.04
C ASP A 134 7.30 0.77 21.07
N LYS A 135 6.70 0.99 19.88
CA LYS A 135 6.67 0.01 18.78
C LYS A 135 5.96 -1.30 19.15
N GLY A 136 4.84 -1.17 19.84
CA GLY A 136 3.96 -2.27 20.20
C GLY A 136 4.37 -3.05 21.45
N GLN A 137 5.40 -2.62 22.18
CA GLN A 137 5.81 -3.29 23.43
C GLN A 137 4.76 -3.10 24.53
N SER A 138 4.16 -1.90 24.60
CA SER A 138 3.04 -1.63 25.48
C SER A 138 1.98 -0.78 24.78
N TRP A 139 0.74 -0.92 25.27
CA TRP A 139 -0.42 -0.24 24.71
C TRP A 139 -1.19 0.50 25.80
N THR A 140 -1.62 1.71 25.48
CA THR A 140 -2.47 2.55 26.33
C THR A 140 -3.80 2.82 25.66
N GLU A 141 -4.87 2.78 26.42
CA GLU A 141 -6.19 3.19 25.94
C GLU A 141 -6.21 4.68 25.59
N VAL A 142 -6.73 5.01 24.40
CA VAL A 142 -6.98 6.38 23.96
C VAL A 142 -8.45 6.73 24.16
N SER A 143 -9.35 5.85 23.68
CA SER A 143 -10.81 6.09 23.71
C SER A 143 -11.61 4.85 23.31
N LEU A 144 -12.93 4.92 23.52
CA LEU A 144 -13.93 3.97 23.03
C LEU A 144 -13.81 2.54 23.59
N SER A 145 -13.12 2.33 24.70
CA SER A 145 -13.08 1.06 25.42
C SER A 145 -14.50 0.57 25.74
N GLY A 146 -14.82 -0.66 25.38
CA GLY A 146 -16.15 -1.25 25.48
C GLY A 146 -17.19 -0.70 24.48
N GLN A 147 -16.78 0.08 23.48
CA GLN A 147 -17.72 0.76 22.57
C GLN A 147 -17.40 0.53 21.09
N ALA A 148 -16.15 0.27 20.74
CA ALA A 148 -15.75 0.10 19.35
C ALA A 148 -14.69 -0.99 19.18
N ASP A 149 -14.83 -1.72 18.07
CA ASP A 149 -13.87 -2.69 17.56
C ASP A 149 -13.56 -2.34 16.09
N PHE A 150 -12.40 -1.71 15.85
CA PHE A 150 -12.03 -1.27 14.52
C PHE A 150 -11.28 -2.37 13.75
N HIS A 151 -11.92 -2.95 12.74
CA HIS A 151 -11.31 -3.95 11.84
C HIS A 151 -10.46 -3.33 10.72
N ARG A 152 -10.69 -2.08 10.37
CA ARG A 152 -9.85 -1.29 9.48
C ARG A 152 -9.52 0.01 10.19
N LEU A 153 -8.25 0.36 10.18
CA LEU A 153 -7.74 1.53 10.89
C LEU A 153 -6.66 2.22 10.06
N THR A 154 -6.75 3.53 9.90
CA THR A 154 -5.73 4.32 9.21
C THR A 154 -5.57 5.67 9.90
N ALA A 155 -4.36 6.20 9.93
CA ALA A 155 -4.07 7.47 10.56
C ALA A 155 -3.07 8.31 9.74
N SER A 156 -3.27 9.63 9.76
CA SER A 156 -2.34 10.62 9.22
C SER A 156 -2.44 11.89 10.04
N GLY A 157 -1.35 12.28 10.72
CA GLY A 157 -1.41 13.34 11.72
C GLY A 157 -2.44 13.05 12.80
N ASP A 158 -3.31 14.02 13.09
CA ASP A 158 -4.40 13.88 14.05
C ASP A 158 -5.68 13.28 13.45
N THR A 159 -5.74 13.05 12.15
CA THR A 159 -6.90 12.40 11.52
C THR A 159 -6.75 10.89 11.63
N VAL A 160 -7.79 10.25 12.18
CA VAL A 160 -7.90 8.79 12.28
C VAL A 160 -9.25 8.37 11.69
N LEU A 161 -9.23 7.34 10.85
CA LEU A 161 -10.42 6.69 10.32
C LEU A 161 -10.43 5.23 10.77
N GLY A 162 -11.58 4.76 11.24
CA GLY A 162 -11.77 3.38 11.67
C GLY A 162 -13.11 2.83 11.18
N VAL A 163 -13.11 1.60 10.67
CA VAL A 163 -14.35 0.87 10.36
C VAL A 163 -14.70 0.01 11.57
N ASN A 164 -15.75 0.40 12.28
CA ASN A 164 -16.21 -0.29 13.47
C ASN A 164 -17.07 -1.51 13.09
N SER A 165 -16.67 -2.70 13.51
CA SER A 165 -17.37 -3.95 13.21
C SER A 165 -18.73 -4.04 13.91
N GLY A 166 -18.88 -3.42 15.09
CA GLY A 166 -20.09 -3.48 15.90
C GLY A 166 -21.31 -2.81 15.26
N ASP A 167 -21.11 -1.76 14.45
CA ASP A 167 -22.20 -1.03 13.78
C ASP A 167 -22.04 -0.96 12.25
N GLY A 168 -20.91 -1.46 11.71
CA GLY A 168 -20.60 -1.45 10.28
C GLY A 168 -20.42 -0.04 9.71
N GLN A 169 -20.04 0.94 10.53
CA GLN A 169 -19.85 2.33 10.09
C GLN A 169 -18.38 2.73 10.05
N LEU A 170 -18.11 3.71 9.20
CA LEU A 170 -16.86 4.45 9.22
C LEU A 170 -16.94 5.52 10.31
N TRP A 171 -15.99 5.50 11.23
CA TRP A 171 -15.83 6.49 12.29
C TRP A 171 -14.61 7.36 11.98
N ARG A 172 -14.70 8.63 12.31
CA ARG A 172 -13.69 9.64 12.03
C ARG A 172 -13.37 10.45 13.28
N SER A 173 -12.08 10.62 13.55
CA SER A 173 -11.49 11.54 14.52
C SER A 173 -10.58 12.55 13.83
N THR A 174 -10.46 13.75 14.40
CA THR A 174 -9.52 14.81 13.97
C THR A 174 -8.65 15.33 15.10
N ASP A 175 -8.61 14.62 16.20
CA ASP A 175 -7.87 14.98 17.42
C ASP A 175 -7.07 13.81 17.98
N GLY A 176 -6.58 12.96 17.07
CA GLY A 176 -5.73 11.83 17.41
C GLY A 176 -6.50 10.63 17.96
N GLY A 177 -7.79 10.51 17.69
CA GLY A 177 -8.61 9.40 18.16
C GLY A 177 -9.26 9.64 19.54
N LYS A 178 -9.25 10.87 20.06
CA LYS A 178 -9.85 11.18 21.37
C LYS A 178 -11.36 11.35 21.28
N ASN A 179 -11.85 12.04 20.24
CA ASN A 179 -13.25 12.23 19.96
C ASN A 179 -13.59 11.75 18.55
N TRP A 180 -14.79 11.19 18.40
CA TRP A 180 -15.21 10.52 17.18
C TRP A 180 -16.59 10.96 16.72
N ASN A 181 -16.78 10.93 15.39
CA ASN A 181 -18.08 11.08 14.74
C ASN A 181 -18.22 9.98 13.67
N THR A 182 -19.45 9.53 13.44
CA THR A 182 -19.72 8.63 12.32
C THR A 182 -19.61 9.38 10.99
N ALA A 183 -19.03 8.74 9.98
CA ALA A 183 -18.79 9.31 8.65
C ALA A 183 -19.48 8.50 7.53
N GLY A 184 -20.52 7.76 7.87
CA GLY A 184 -21.33 6.95 6.95
C GLY A 184 -21.06 5.46 7.04
N ALA A 185 -21.57 4.71 6.05
CA ALA A 185 -21.37 3.27 5.98
C ALA A 185 -19.88 2.91 5.85
N GLY A 186 -19.46 1.88 6.54
CA GLY A 186 -18.08 1.38 6.49
C GLY A 186 -17.71 0.83 5.11
N PRO A 187 -16.58 1.24 4.55
CA PRO A 187 -16.00 0.66 3.35
C PRO A 187 -15.40 -0.73 3.62
N PHE A 188 -14.99 -1.45 2.57
CA PHE A 188 -14.23 -2.68 2.73
C PHE A 188 -12.84 -2.42 3.29
N ASP A 189 -12.21 -1.32 2.83
CA ASP A 189 -10.91 -0.87 3.30
C ASP A 189 -10.77 0.65 3.10
N VAL A 190 -9.86 1.31 3.85
CA VAL A 190 -9.67 2.75 3.81
C VAL A 190 -8.21 3.12 4.07
N ALA A 191 -7.71 4.10 3.32
CA ALA A 191 -6.37 4.64 3.51
C ALA A 191 -6.37 6.17 3.49
N LEU A 192 -5.68 6.78 4.45
CA LEU A 192 -5.34 8.20 4.47
C LEU A 192 -4.02 8.45 3.74
N ASP A 193 -3.92 9.60 3.08
CA ASP A 193 -2.66 10.07 2.52
C ASP A 193 -1.70 10.46 3.66
N PRO A 194 -0.53 9.81 3.79
CA PRO A 194 0.41 10.12 4.86
C PRO A 194 1.00 11.53 4.77
N ASN A 195 0.95 12.18 3.59
CA ASN A 195 1.44 13.54 3.39
C ASN A 195 0.34 14.61 3.53
N ASN A 196 -0.94 14.20 3.52
CA ASN A 196 -2.06 15.12 3.61
C ASN A 196 -3.29 14.46 4.24
N PRO A 197 -3.54 14.64 5.55
CA PRO A 197 -4.63 13.98 6.28
C PRO A 197 -6.03 14.37 5.80
N GLN A 198 -6.15 15.37 4.91
CA GLN A 198 -7.42 15.71 4.28
C GLN A 198 -7.76 14.78 3.11
N ARG A 199 -6.81 14.01 2.59
CA ARG A 199 -7.07 13.10 1.48
C ARG A 199 -7.20 11.67 1.98
N ALA A 200 -8.26 10.99 1.55
CA ALA A 200 -8.46 9.58 1.82
C ALA A 200 -9.04 8.87 0.59
N ILE A 201 -8.81 7.56 0.50
CA ILE A 201 -9.48 6.68 -0.45
C ILE A 201 -10.08 5.53 0.33
N ALA A 202 -11.32 5.17 -0.03
CA ALA A 202 -12.05 4.03 0.54
C ALA A 202 -12.51 3.10 -0.58
N THR A 203 -12.53 1.80 -0.32
CA THR A 203 -12.98 0.79 -1.27
C THR A 203 -14.41 0.35 -0.94
N THR A 204 -15.26 0.26 -1.96
CA THR A 204 -16.66 -0.11 -1.82
C THR A 204 -17.06 -1.16 -2.86
N GLN A 205 -18.24 -1.75 -2.69
CA GLN A 205 -18.80 -2.68 -3.70
C GLN A 205 -18.98 -2.03 -5.10
N ASN A 206 -19.05 -0.70 -5.17
CA ASN A 206 -19.20 0.05 -6.41
C ASN A 206 -17.87 0.61 -6.94
N GLY A 207 -16.74 0.19 -6.35
CA GLY A 207 -15.40 0.66 -6.63
C GLY A 207 -14.90 1.69 -5.63
N PRO A 208 -13.68 2.19 -5.82
CA PRO A 208 -13.07 3.16 -4.92
C PRO A 208 -13.75 4.53 -4.94
N THR A 209 -13.71 5.20 -3.78
CA THR A 209 -14.16 6.57 -3.59
C THR A 209 -13.05 7.40 -2.95
N ALA A 210 -12.96 8.68 -3.27
CA ALA A 210 -11.98 9.60 -2.69
C ALA A 210 -12.66 10.66 -1.83
N SER A 211 -12.00 11.02 -0.75
CA SER A 211 -12.37 12.13 0.13
C SER A 211 -11.35 13.26 0.05
N PRO A 212 -11.75 14.53 -0.10
CA PRO A 212 -10.89 15.70 -0.03
C PRO A 212 -10.83 16.35 1.35
N ASP A 213 -11.59 15.86 2.33
CA ASP A 213 -11.85 16.48 3.63
C ASP A 213 -11.69 15.53 4.83
N GLY A 214 -10.73 14.59 4.68
CA GLY A 214 -10.34 13.66 5.75
C GLY A 214 -11.41 12.64 6.09
N GLY A 215 -12.20 12.20 5.10
CA GLY A 215 -13.23 11.19 5.29
C GLY A 215 -14.62 11.72 5.63
N SER A 216 -14.85 13.05 5.57
CA SER A 216 -16.19 13.63 5.85
C SER A 216 -17.13 13.47 4.67
N THR A 217 -16.64 13.66 3.43
CA THR A 217 -17.42 13.48 2.21
C THR A 217 -16.67 12.61 1.22
N TRP A 218 -17.39 11.87 0.40
CA TRP A 218 -16.83 10.89 -0.53
C TRP A 218 -17.37 11.07 -1.94
N LYS A 219 -16.49 10.90 -2.94
CA LYS A 219 -16.84 10.96 -4.36
C LYS A 219 -16.28 9.72 -5.08
N PRO A 220 -17.07 9.06 -5.94
CA PRO A 220 -16.58 7.93 -6.74
C PRO A 220 -15.34 8.28 -7.58
N LEU A 221 -14.49 7.28 -7.77
CA LEU A 221 -13.39 7.28 -8.73
C LEU A 221 -13.79 6.37 -9.91
N PRO A 222 -14.52 6.89 -10.92
CA PRO A 222 -15.25 6.05 -11.88
C PRO A 222 -14.35 5.21 -12.79
N ASP A 223 -13.11 5.65 -13.02
CA ASP A 223 -12.16 4.95 -13.90
C ASP A 223 -11.20 4.03 -13.12
N ALA A 224 -11.42 3.86 -11.83
CA ALA A 224 -10.62 2.99 -11.00
C ALA A 224 -11.05 1.52 -11.14
N PRO A 225 -10.12 0.55 -11.10
CA PRO A 225 -10.48 -0.87 -11.02
C PRO A 225 -11.26 -1.17 -9.74
N LEU A 226 -11.97 -2.31 -9.69
CA LEU A 226 -12.70 -2.76 -8.49
C LEU A 226 -11.72 -3.22 -7.40
N ILE A 227 -11.07 -2.30 -6.75
CA ILE A 227 -10.11 -2.52 -5.68
C ILE A 227 -10.84 -2.89 -4.40
N ALA A 228 -10.42 -3.97 -3.73
CA ALA A 228 -10.92 -4.40 -2.42
C ALA A 228 -10.02 -3.92 -1.27
N LEU A 229 -8.71 -4.02 -1.44
CA LEU A 229 -7.71 -3.62 -0.43
C LEU A 229 -6.93 -2.41 -0.92
N ILE A 230 -6.59 -1.50 -0.01
CA ILE A 230 -5.92 -0.25 -0.36
C ILE A 230 -4.84 0.10 0.66
N ALA A 231 -3.69 0.59 0.18
CA ALA A 231 -2.62 1.15 1.01
C ALA A 231 -2.09 2.43 0.36
N TRP A 232 -1.81 3.44 1.17
CA TRP A 232 -1.29 4.72 0.69
C TRP A 232 0.09 4.98 1.28
N THR A 233 1.08 5.13 0.42
CA THR A 233 2.46 5.49 0.78
C THR A 233 2.73 6.97 0.49
N SER A 234 3.88 7.49 0.89
CA SER A 234 4.28 8.87 0.54
C SER A 234 4.41 9.10 -0.98
N ALA A 235 4.55 8.05 -1.78
CA ALA A 235 4.79 8.12 -3.22
C ALA A 235 3.61 7.64 -4.07
N SER A 236 2.84 6.66 -3.60
CA SER A 236 1.84 5.96 -4.41
C SER A 236 0.69 5.43 -3.56
N VAL A 237 -0.46 5.26 -4.22
CA VAL A 237 -1.57 4.46 -3.71
C VAL A 237 -1.47 3.08 -4.36
N TRP A 238 -1.58 2.05 -3.55
CA TRP A 238 -1.61 0.65 -3.96
C TRP A 238 -3.00 0.09 -3.78
N GLY A 239 -3.44 -0.72 -4.71
CA GLY A 239 -4.73 -1.39 -4.64
C GLY A 239 -4.65 -2.83 -5.11
N VAL A 240 -5.44 -3.71 -4.48
CA VAL A 240 -5.54 -5.12 -4.87
C VAL A 240 -7.01 -5.45 -5.11
N THR A 241 -7.30 -6.08 -6.25
CA THR A 241 -8.65 -6.56 -6.59
C THR A 241 -8.93 -7.93 -5.94
N PRO A 242 -10.19 -8.34 -5.80
CA PRO A 242 -10.52 -9.65 -5.21
C PRO A 242 -9.90 -10.85 -5.93
N ASP A 243 -9.58 -10.72 -7.23
CA ASP A 243 -8.93 -11.77 -8.04
C ASP A 243 -7.39 -11.67 -8.04
N GLY A 244 -6.82 -10.80 -7.19
CA GLY A 244 -5.39 -10.69 -6.91
C GLY A 244 -4.58 -9.79 -7.83
N ASN A 245 -5.21 -9.07 -8.79
CA ASN A 245 -4.47 -8.10 -9.59
C ASN A 245 -4.06 -6.90 -8.73
N VAL A 246 -2.81 -6.48 -8.87
CA VAL A 246 -2.21 -5.39 -8.09
C VAL A 246 -2.07 -4.15 -8.98
N TYR A 247 -2.51 -3.02 -8.45
CA TYR A 247 -2.51 -1.73 -9.14
C TYR A 247 -1.77 -0.68 -8.33
N ALA A 248 -1.16 0.27 -9.04
CA ALA A 248 -0.55 1.45 -8.45
C ALA A 248 -1.06 2.73 -9.09
N SER A 249 -1.23 3.77 -8.28
CA SER A 249 -1.54 5.13 -8.71
C SER A 249 -0.54 6.10 -8.11
N SER A 250 0.04 6.97 -8.93
CA SER A 250 0.94 8.06 -8.50
C SER A 250 0.24 9.41 -8.35
N ASN A 251 -1.07 9.47 -8.56
CA ASN A 251 -1.86 10.70 -8.57
C ASN A 251 -3.13 10.59 -7.72
N ALA A 252 -2.98 10.01 -6.52
CA ALA A 252 -4.07 9.89 -5.54
C ALA A 252 -5.31 9.17 -6.07
N GLY A 253 -5.13 8.09 -6.81
CA GLY A 253 -6.21 7.25 -7.32
C GLY A 253 -6.92 7.76 -8.57
N GLN A 254 -6.48 8.87 -9.18
CA GLN A 254 -7.12 9.40 -10.39
C GLN A 254 -6.88 8.52 -11.61
N THR A 255 -5.69 7.92 -11.72
CA THR A 255 -5.39 6.91 -12.74
C THR A 255 -4.64 5.75 -12.12
N TRP A 256 -4.86 4.56 -12.65
CA TRP A 256 -4.30 3.33 -12.13
C TRP A 256 -3.55 2.57 -13.22
N ARG A 257 -2.44 1.95 -12.86
CA ARG A 257 -1.65 1.06 -13.69
C ARG A 257 -1.60 -0.31 -13.02
N GLU A 258 -1.99 -1.35 -13.73
CA GLU A 258 -1.74 -2.72 -13.30
C GLU A 258 -0.24 -2.98 -13.24
N THR A 259 0.24 -3.56 -12.15
CA THR A 259 1.66 -3.80 -11.90
C THR A 259 1.99 -5.28 -11.95
N GLY A 260 1.18 -6.11 -11.29
CA GLY A 260 1.38 -7.55 -11.22
C GLY A 260 0.19 -8.24 -10.59
N LYS A 261 0.41 -9.46 -10.11
CA LYS A 261 -0.66 -10.31 -9.57
C LYS A 261 -0.13 -11.21 -8.46
N VAL A 262 -0.94 -11.39 -7.41
CA VAL A 262 -0.78 -12.46 -6.41
C VAL A 262 -1.80 -13.57 -6.67
N THR A 263 -1.48 -14.78 -6.24
CA THR A 263 -2.39 -15.93 -6.31
C THR A 263 -3.17 -16.08 -5.01
N GLY A 264 -4.36 -16.69 -5.08
CA GLY A 264 -5.21 -16.91 -3.90
C GLY A 264 -6.26 -15.82 -3.72
N SER A 265 -6.77 -15.67 -2.50
CA SER A 265 -7.77 -14.68 -2.11
C SER A 265 -7.12 -13.61 -1.22
N PRO A 266 -6.87 -12.40 -1.73
CA PRO A 266 -6.25 -11.35 -0.93
C PRO A 266 -7.13 -10.92 0.25
N SER A 267 -6.53 -10.78 1.43
CA SER A 267 -7.22 -10.41 2.68
C SER A 267 -6.59 -9.22 3.42
N ALA A 268 -5.30 -8.95 3.21
CA ALA A 268 -4.63 -7.77 3.75
C ALA A 268 -3.56 -7.24 2.80
N LEU A 269 -3.34 -5.92 2.85
CA LEU A 269 -2.35 -5.21 2.05
C LEU A 269 -1.62 -4.19 2.92
N THR A 270 -0.31 -4.13 2.79
CA THR A 270 0.50 -3.02 3.28
C THR A 270 1.58 -2.67 2.27
N ALA A 271 1.98 -1.40 2.23
CA ALA A 271 3.02 -0.94 1.33
C ALA A 271 3.89 0.15 1.95
N SER A 272 5.12 0.22 1.49
CA SER A 272 6.06 1.33 1.67
C SER A 272 6.59 1.78 0.29
N PRO A 273 7.42 2.80 0.18
CA PRO A 273 8.04 3.16 -1.10
C PRO A 273 8.86 2.04 -1.74
N SER A 274 9.35 1.07 -0.97
CA SER A 274 10.21 -0.03 -1.42
C SER A 274 9.56 -1.42 -1.37
N HIS A 275 8.46 -1.59 -0.64
CA HIS A 275 7.83 -2.89 -0.40
C HIS A 275 6.33 -2.84 -0.67
N VAL A 276 5.79 -3.88 -1.29
CA VAL A 276 4.35 -4.16 -1.34
C VAL A 276 4.14 -5.57 -0.79
N ASN A 277 3.37 -5.70 0.29
CA ASN A 277 3.09 -6.99 0.91
C ASN A 277 1.59 -7.27 0.87
N VAL A 278 1.22 -8.43 0.38
CA VAL A 278 -0.18 -8.90 0.25
C VAL A 278 -0.31 -10.24 0.94
N LEU A 279 -1.19 -10.33 1.92
CA LEU A 279 -1.66 -11.61 2.43
C LEU A 279 -2.70 -12.16 1.46
N SER A 280 -2.45 -13.35 0.92
CA SER A 280 -3.37 -14.01 0.00
C SER A 280 -3.29 -15.52 0.19
N GLY A 281 -4.43 -16.11 0.56
CA GLY A 281 -4.46 -17.51 1.00
C GLY A 281 -3.60 -17.71 2.26
N ASP A 282 -2.74 -18.69 2.24
CA ASP A 282 -1.83 -19.05 3.35
C ASP A 282 -0.45 -18.36 3.30
N THR A 283 -0.29 -17.34 2.44
CA THR A 283 1.02 -16.76 2.12
C THR A 283 0.97 -15.24 2.15
N ILE A 284 1.96 -14.63 2.80
CA ILE A 284 2.26 -13.21 2.63
C ILE A 284 3.27 -13.09 1.48
N TRP A 285 2.81 -12.50 0.39
CA TRP A 285 3.59 -12.22 -0.80
C TRP A 285 4.26 -10.86 -0.66
N GLU A 286 5.51 -10.76 -1.11
CA GLU A 286 6.28 -9.51 -1.12
C GLU A 286 6.75 -9.17 -2.53
N SER A 287 6.65 -7.89 -2.87
CA SER A 287 7.30 -7.30 -4.05
C SER A 287 8.30 -6.23 -3.63
N LEU A 288 9.50 -6.29 -4.20
CA LEU A 288 10.58 -5.31 -4.03
C LEU A 288 10.83 -4.51 -5.33
N ASP A 289 10.03 -4.72 -6.38
CA ASP A 289 10.18 -4.16 -7.71
C ASP A 289 8.94 -3.39 -8.18
N GLN A 290 8.31 -2.65 -7.25
CA GLN A 290 7.15 -1.83 -7.53
C GLN A 290 5.94 -2.64 -8.01
N GLY A 291 5.73 -3.81 -7.41
CA GLY A 291 4.59 -4.68 -7.67
C GLY A 291 4.68 -5.48 -8.98
N ALA A 292 5.84 -5.50 -9.66
CA ALA A 292 5.97 -6.22 -10.94
C ALA A 292 6.06 -7.73 -10.73
N THR A 293 6.79 -8.17 -9.70
CA THR A 293 6.88 -9.57 -9.31
C THR A 293 6.65 -9.74 -7.81
N PHE A 294 6.10 -10.89 -7.42
CA PHE A 294 5.85 -11.25 -6.03
C PHE A 294 6.51 -12.57 -5.69
N ALA A 295 7.20 -12.61 -4.55
CA ALA A 295 7.78 -13.82 -3.98
C ALA A 295 7.19 -14.09 -2.59
N PRO A 296 7.11 -15.34 -2.13
CA PRO A 296 6.70 -15.65 -0.76
C PRO A 296 7.67 -15.00 0.24
N ARG A 297 7.13 -14.30 1.23
CA ARG A 297 7.87 -13.76 2.38
C ARG A 297 7.64 -14.61 3.63
N VAL A 298 6.39 -14.99 3.86
CA VAL A 298 5.96 -15.88 4.95
C VAL A 298 4.91 -16.81 4.37
N SER A 299 5.04 -18.12 4.54
CA SER A 299 4.10 -19.11 4.00
C SER A 299 3.70 -20.15 5.05
N GLY A 300 2.65 -20.92 4.76
CA GLY A 300 2.12 -21.94 5.64
C GLY A 300 1.30 -21.35 6.80
N ILE A 301 0.65 -20.21 6.60
CA ILE A 301 -0.22 -19.55 7.58
C ILE A 301 -1.54 -20.32 7.64
N PRO A 302 -1.92 -20.91 8.79
CA PRO A 302 -3.12 -21.73 8.86
C PRO A 302 -4.39 -20.89 8.91
N GLY A 303 -5.43 -21.34 8.24
CA GLY A 303 -6.81 -20.90 8.45
C GLY A 303 -7.17 -19.52 7.88
N HIS A 304 -6.70 -19.21 6.68
CA HIS A 304 -7.19 -18.07 5.89
C HIS A 304 -8.00 -18.52 4.68
#